data_b71670cafdf82f866849856b0a23d765
#
_entry.id   b71670cafdf82f866849856b0a23d765
#
_cell.length_a   1.000
_cell.length_b   1.000
_cell.length_c   1.000
_cell.angle_alpha   90.00
_cell.angle_beta   90.00
_cell.angle_gamma   90.00
#
_symmetry.space_group_name_H-M   'P 1'
#
loop_
_entity.id
_entity.type
_entity.pdbx_description
1 polymer ?
#
loop_
_entity_poly.entity_id
_entity_poly.type
_entity_poly.pdbx_seq_one_letter_code
_entity_poly.pdbx_strand_id
1 'polypeptide(L)'
;MSLRLTEQPSLYDHLEKKSVAELIRDINNEDKKVPLAIEAVLPDIEKLVSAIEATIRGGGRMFYLGCGTGGKLAVLDILEVPNTYGVDPEIWQAVLAGGVENLVLDLEEAEDDIEEGWRTLRDKHHITPKDIVVGISASGCTPYVLAAMKACKENGIPCGSICNNPGSPISDYVDYPVEIITGPEFITGSTRMKSGTSQKLLCDMISTTIMCRLGRVEGNRMVMANLINNKVVDRLTRTMVERNPGLSYEFCEEIIKKTGGLKKAEEYLRRQDATK
;
A
#
# COMPACT_ATOMS: atom_id res chain seq x y z
N MET A 1 27.15 8.07 -16.95
CA MET A 1 25.91 8.18 -16.17
C MET A 1 26.31 8.43 -14.72
N SER A 2 25.69 9.39 -14.04
CA SER A 2 25.88 9.56 -12.60
C SER A 2 25.28 8.33 -11.88
N LEU A 3 25.93 7.88 -10.79
CA LEU A 3 25.45 6.80 -9.96
C LEU A 3 24.05 7.20 -9.37
N ARG A 4 23.08 6.29 -9.40
CA ARG A 4 21.77 6.54 -8.80
C ARG A 4 21.93 6.86 -7.34
N LEU A 5 21.04 7.69 -6.81
CA LEU A 5 21.09 8.15 -5.41
C LEU A 5 21.07 6.99 -4.42
N THR A 6 20.23 5.98 -4.68
CA THR A 6 20.14 4.76 -3.85
C THR A 6 21.41 3.90 -3.88
N GLU A 7 22.25 4.06 -4.92
CA GLU A 7 23.54 3.34 -5.09
C GLU A 7 24.74 4.18 -4.66
N GLN A 8 24.53 5.44 -4.28
CA GLN A 8 25.63 6.27 -3.80
C GLN A 8 26.19 5.74 -2.48
N PRO A 9 27.48 5.96 -2.23
CA PRO A 9 28.10 5.55 -0.96
C PRO A 9 27.34 6.09 0.24
N SER A 10 27.25 5.29 1.28
CA SER A 10 26.72 5.70 2.57
C SER A 10 27.43 6.95 3.11
N LEU A 11 26.71 7.75 3.88
CA LEU A 11 27.29 8.89 4.62
C LEU A 11 28.05 8.46 5.88
N TYR A 12 28.06 7.16 6.17
CA TYR A 12 28.69 6.56 7.33
C TYR A 12 29.77 5.59 6.88
N ASP A 13 30.87 5.53 7.63
CA ASP A 13 32.00 4.66 7.34
C ASP A 13 32.38 3.83 8.57
N HIS A 14 33.17 2.78 8.35
CA HIS A 14 33.65 1.89 9.41
C HIS A 14 32.56 1.36 10.33
N LEU A 15 31.41 0.97 9.75
CA LEU A 15 30.22 0.51 10.49
C LEU A 15 30.55 -0.71 11.37
N GLU A 16 31.45 -1.59 10.89
CA GLU A 16 31.90 -2.78 11.62
C GLU A 16 32.68 -2.46 12.91
N LYS A 17 33.17 -1.22 13.07
CA LYS A 17 33.91 -0.76 14.25
C LYS A 17 33.02 -0.02 15.26
N LYS A 18 31.80 0.31 14.89
CA LYS A 18 30.86 1.06 15.73
C LYS A 18 30.25 0.15 16.80
N SER A 19 30.00 0.71 17.96
CA SER A 19 29.21 0.06 19.00
C SER A 19 27.75 -0.09 18.56
N VAL A 20 27.02 -1.01 19.18
CA VAL A 20 25.57 -1.21 18.95
C VAL A 20 24.80 0.10 19.17
N ALA A 21 25.14 0.86 20.21
CA ALA A 21 24.49 2.13 20.53
C ALA A 21 24.68 3.20 19.43
N GLU A 22 25.88 3.26 18.82
CA GLU A 22 26.20 4.17 17.72
C GLU A 22 25.43 3.75 16.47
N LEU A 23 25.46 2.47 16.10
CA LEU A 23 24.74 1.97 14.94
C LEU A 23 23.23 2.25 15.01
N ILE A 24 22.58 1.95 16.15
CA ILE A 24 21.14 2.20 16.34
C ILE A 24 20.83 3.70 16.24
N ARG A 25 21.67 4.55 16.84
CA ARG A 25 21.49 6.00 16.77
C ARG A 25 21.61 6.53 15.36
N ASP A 26 22.62 6.07 14.62
CA ASP A 26 22.89 6.51 13.26
C ASP A 26 21.79 6.06 12.30
N ILE A 27 21.31 4.82 12.41
CA ILE A 27 20.17 4.31 11.65
C ILE A 27 18.92 5.16 11.96
N ASN A 28 18.61 5.39 13.22
CA ASN A 28 17.46 6.21 13.62
C ASN A 28 17.56 7.65 13.10
N ASN A 29 18.78 8.21 12.99
CA ASN A 29 18.97 9.54 12.42
C ASN A 29 18.72 9.58 10.91
N GLU A 30 19.06 8.50 10.19
CA GLU A 30 18.71 8.36 8.77
C GLU A 30 17.20 8.17 8.59
N ASP A 31 16.56 7.34 9.40
CA ASP A 31 15.12 7.04 9.29
C ASP A 31 14.24 8.27 9.52
N LYS A 32 14.67 9.22 10.38
CA LYS A 32 13.97 10.50 10.57
C LYS A 32 13.85 11.35 9.31
N LYS A 33 14.67 11.10 8.30
CA LYS A 33 14.63 11.84 7.02
C LYS A 33 13.47 11.37 6.13
N VAL A 34 12.98 10.14 6.33
CA VAL A 34 11.98 9.52 5.47
C VAL A 34 10.66 10.30 5.45
N PRO A 35 10.01 10.62 6.59
CA PRO A 35 8.78 11.39 6.57
C PRO A 35 8.95 12.79 5.97
N LEU A 36 10.11 13.42 6.11
CA LEU A 36 10.39 14.72 5.49
C LEU A 36 10.53 14.62 3.97
N ALA A 37 11.10 13.52 3.47
CA ALA A 37 11.17 13.25 2.04
C ALA A 37 9.78 13.00 1.44
N ILE A 38 8.88 12.36 2.18
CA ILE A 38 7.48 12.17 1.78
C ILE A 38 6.74 13.52 1.77
N GLU A 39 6.93 14.35 2.79
CA GLU A 39 6.31 15.68 2.89
C GLU A 39 6.59 16.52 1.64
N ALA A 40 7.81 16.44 1.09
CA ALA A 40 8.21 17.19 -0.08
C ALA A 40 7.45 16.79 -1.37
N VAL A 41 6.84 15.61 -1.42
CA VAL A 41 6.13 15.07 -2.59
C VAL A 41 4.63 14.85 -2.35
N LEU A 42 4.07 15.42 -1.29
CA LEU A 42 2.62 15.32 -0.99
C LEU A 42 1.72 15.71 -2.18
N PRO A 43 2.02 16.76 -2.97
CA PRO A 43 1.19 17.11 -4.12
C PRO A 43 1.15 16.02 -5.21
N ASP A 44 2.23 15.25 -5.38
CA ASP A 44 2.26 14.16 -6.37
C ASP A 44 1.56 12.91 -5.81
N ILE A 45 1.68 12.67 -4.51
CA ILE A 45 0.91 11.63 -3.79
C ILE A 45 -0.59 11.92 -3.92
N GLU A 46 -1.02 13.18 -3.74
CA GLU A 46 -2.43 13.57 -3.88
C GLU A 46 -2.98 13.25 -5.28
N LYS A 47 -2.22 13.54 -6.34
CA LYS A 47 -2.60 13.22 -7.72
C LYS A 47 -2.78 11.71 -7.90
N LEU A 48 -1.82 10.90 -7.44
CA LEU A 48 -1.87 9.44 -7.52
C LEU A 48 -3.07 8.89 -6.75
N VAL A 49 -3.26 9.30 -5.50
CA VAL A 49 -4.37 8.85 -4.65
C VAL A 49 -5.72 9.22 -5.25
N SER A 50 -5.85 10.44 -5.80
CA SER A 50 -7.08 10.90 -6.46
C SER A 50 -7.41 10.08 -7.69
N ALA A 51 -6.41 9.69 -8.48
CA ALA A 51 -6.60 8.82 -9.64
C ALA A 51 -7.05 7.41 -9.22
N ILE A 52 -6.46 6.85 -8.18
CA ILE A 52 -6.87 5.53 -7.64
C ILE A 52 -8.30 5.61 -7.08
N GLU A 53 -8.66 6.67 -6.32
CA GLU A 53 -10.03 6.85 -5.82
C GLU A 53 -11.03 6.90 -6.98
N ALA A 54 -10.74 7.68 -8.03
CA ALA A 54 -11.60 7.78 -9.20
C ALA A 54 -11.77 6.44 -9.93
N THR A 55 -10.69 5.68 -10.08
CA THR A 55 -10.70 4.34 -10.66
C THR A 55 -11.63 3.41 -9.88
N ILE A 56 -11.46 3.31 -8.57
CA ILE A 56 -12.26 2.40 -7.73
C ILE A 56 -13.73 2.83 -7.70
N ARG A 57 -14.03 4.14 -7.63
CA ARG A 57 -15.41 4.64 -7.71
C ARG A 57 -16.05 4.39 -9.07
N GLY A 58 -15.25 4.33 -10.13
CA GLY A 58 -15.68 3.95 -11.48
C GLY A 58 -15.90 2.45 -11.68
N GLY A 59 -15.68 1.63 -10.64
CA GLY A 59 -15.82 0.17 -10.69
C GLY A 59 -14.59 -0.54 -11.26
N GLY A 60 -13.45 0.14 -11.35
CA GLY A 60 -12.14 -0.44 -11.65
C GLY A 60 -11.43 -0.97 -10.42
N ARG A 61 -10.24 -1.55 -10.62
CA ARG A 61 -9.41 -2.19 -9.60
C ARG A 61 -8.05 -1.49 -9.52
N MET A 62 -7.40 -1.60 -8.38
CA MET A 62 -6.05 -1.10 -8.14
C MET A 62 -5.09 -2.29 -8.00
N PHE A 63 -3.95 -2.20 -8.68
CA PHE A 63 -2.88 -3.19 -8.61
C PHE A 63 -1.57 -2.52 -8.21
N TYR A 64 -0.93 -3.00 -7.16
CA TYR A 64 0.51 -2.79 -6.99
C TYR A 64 1.27 -3.78 -7.86
N LEU A 65 2.39 -3.34 -8.43
CA LEU A 65 3.33 -4.22 -9.14
C LEU A 65 4.74 -3.92 -8.66
N GLY A 66 5.46 -4.94 -8.19
CA GLY A 66 6.79 -4.74 -7.65
C GLY A 66 7.59 -6.02 -7.49
N CYS A 67 8.85 -5.86 -7.12
CA CYS A 67 9.76 -6.94 -6.75
C CYS A 67 10.49 -6.61 -5.46
N GLY A 68 11.25 -7.56 -4.91
CA GLY A 68 12.05 -7.39 -3.71
C GLY A 68 11.24 -6.79 -2.54
N THR A 69 11.85 -5.88 -1.80
CA THR A 69 11.22 -5.23 -0.63
C THR A 69 9.94 -4.49 -0.99
N GLY A 70 9.93 -3.71 -2.08
CA GLY A 70 8.75 -2.92 -2.47
C GLY A 70 7.55 -3.78 -2.82
N GLY A 71 7.76 -4.87 -3.57
CA GLY A 71 6.70 -5.83 -3.89
C GLY A 71 6.17 -6.55 -2.65
N LYS A 72 7.06 -6.95 -1.72
CA LYS A 72 6.68 -7.59 -0.46
C LYS A 72 5.85 -6.66 0.44
N LEU A 73 6.18 -5.37 0.50
CA LEU A 73 5.41 -4.35 1.23
C LEU A 73 4.03 -4.11 0.61
N ALA A 74 3.93 -4.12 -0.71
CA ALA A 74 2.66 -4.05 -1.42
C ALA A 74 1.75 -5.24 -1.09
N VAL A 75 2.32 -6.46 -1.04
CA VAL A 75 1.57 -7.66 -0.62
C VAL A 75 1.08 -7.53 0.82
N LEU A 76 1.89 -6.98 1.73
CA LEU A 76 1.45 -6.73 3.11
C LEU A 76 0.21 -5.82 3.15
N ASP A 77 0.22 -4.72 2.40
CA ASP A 77 -0.90 -3.77 2.35
C ASP A 77 -2.19 -4.45 1.83
N ILE A 78 -2.11 -5.20 0.73
CA ILE A 78 -3.29 -5.88 0.16
C ILE A 78 -3.87 -6.97 1.06
N LEU A 79 -3.08 -7.58 1.93
CA LEU A 79 -3.55 -8.58 2.89
C LEU A 79 -4.32 -7.96 4.06
N GLU A 80 -3.99 -6.73 4.44
CA GLU A 80 -4.59 -6.06 5.60
C GLU A 80 -5.85 -5.27 5.25
N VAL A 81 -5.88 -4.62 4.08
CA VAL A 81 -6.95 -3.72 3.64
C VAL A 81 -8.34 -4.39 3.62
N PRO A 82 -8.55 -5.59 3.04
CA PRO A 82 -9.86 -6.23 3.00
C PRO A 82 -10.42 -6.52 4.39
N ASN A 83 -9.59 -6.98 5.31
CA ASN A 83 -10.02 -7.31 6.67
C ASN A 83 -10.30 -6.06 7.51
N THR A 84 -9.47 -5.03 7.36
CA THR A 84 -9.56 -3.79 8.12
C THR A 84 -10.77 -2.96 7.71
N TYR A 85 -11.07 -2.93 6.41
CA TYR A 85 -12.06 -2.03 5.84
C TYR A 85 -13.26 -2.73 5.19
N GLY A 86 -13.30 -4.06 5.18
CA GLY A 86 -14.41 -4.85 4.63
C GLY A 86 -14.62 -4.62 3.13
N VAL A 87 -13.54 -4.46 2.39
CA VAL A 87 -13.58 -4.36 0.92
C VAL A 87 -13.35 -5.72 0.26
N ASP A 88 -13.83 -5.85 -0.95
CA ASP A 88 -13.58 -7.04 -1.76
C ASP A 88 -12.08 -7.13 -2.09
N PRO A 89 -11.39 -8.24 -1.79
CA PRO A 89 -9.98 -8.43 -2.15
C PRO A 89 -9.69 -8.25 -3.64
N GLU A 90 -10.67 -8.48 -4.51
CA GLU A 90 -10.50 -8.33 -5.95
C GLU A 90 -10.26 -6.90 -6.41
N ILE A 91 -10.67 -5.89 -5.64
CA ILE A 91 -10.48 -4.48 -6.00
C ILE A 91 -9.12 -3.90 -5.59
N TRP A 92 -8.35 -4.64 -4.75
CA TRP A 92 -7.08 -4.20 -4.18
C TRP A 92 -6.07 -5.35 -4.21
N GLN A 93 -5.22 -5.39 -5.23
CA GLN A 93 -4.38 -6.54 -5.53
C GLN A 93 -2.90 -6.16 -5.66
N ALA A 94 -2.01 -7.17 -5.65
CA ALA A 94 -0.59 -7.00 -5.93
C ALA A 94 -0.09 -8.08 -6.90
N VAL A 95 0.84 -7.69 -7.76
CA VAL A 95 1.61 -8.56 -8.64
C VAL A 95 3.07 -8.49 -8.22
N LEU A 96 3.56 -9.58 -7.65
CA LEU A 96 4.92 -9.72 -7.14
C LEU A 96 5.76 -10.55 -8.11
N ALA A 97 6.96 -10.09 -8.42
CA ALA A 97 7.91 -10.87 -9.22
C ALA A 97 8.14 -12.26 -8.59
N GLY A 98 8.02 -13.29 -9.40
CA GLY A 98 8.05 -14.69 -8.95
C GLY A 98 6.77 -15.19 -8.26
N GLY A 99 5.70 -14.35 -8.18
CA GLY A 99 4.40 -14.71 -7.64
C GLY A 99 4.22 -14.41 -6.14
N VAL A 100 3.02 -14.01 -5.75
CA VAL A 100 2.66 -13.70 -4.34
C VAL A 100 2.77 -14.94 -3.44
N GLU A 101 2.51 -16.12 -3.97
CA GLU A 101 2.67 -17.41 -3.30
C GLU A 101 4.10 -17.69 -2.85
N ASN A 102 5.08 -17.05 -3.47
CA ASN A 102 6.50 -17.18 -3.17
C ASN A 102 7.04 -16.03 -2.28
N LEU A 103 6.16 -15.30 -1.61
CA LEU A 103 6.51 -14.14 -0.76
C LEU A 103 7.66 -14.40 0.22
N VAL A 104 7.76 -15.62 0.74
CA VAL A 104 8.81 -16.04 1.69
C VAL A 104 10.10 -16.49 1.02
N LEU A 105 10.11 -16.62 -0.31
CA LEU A 105 11.28 -16.95 -1.09
C LEU A 105 11.93 -15.66 -1.59
N ASP A 106 13.26 -15.64 -1.63
CA ASP A 106 13.98 -14.53 -2.22
C ASP A 106 14.37 -14.90 -3.65
N LEU A 107 13.51 -14.51 -4.58
CA LEU A 107 13.67 -14.80 -6.01
C LEU A 107 14.25 -13.56 -6.71
N GLU A 108 15.48 -13.18 -6.37
CA GLU A 108 16.16 -12.01 -6.96
C GLU A 108 16.23 -12.11 -8.50
N GLU A 109 16.40 -13.31 -9.04
CA GLU A 109 16.42 -13.57 -10.50
C GLU A 109 15.10 -13.15 -11.19
N ALA A 110 13.98 -13.15 -10.48
CA ALA A 110 12.69 -12.71 -11.03
C ALA A 110 12.62 -11.19 -11.30
N GLU A 111 13.56 -10.39 -10.77
CA GLU A 111 13.66 -8.95 -11.04
C GLU A 111 14.04 -8.64 -12.50
N ASP A 112 14.69 -9.59 -13.17
CA ASP A 112 15.15 -9.45 -14.55
C ASP A 112 14.14 -9.97 -15.59
N ASP A 113 13.05 -10.64 -15.17
CA ASP A 113 11.99 -11.10 -16.08
C ASP A 113 11.14 -9.93 -16.58
N ILE A 114 11.41 -9.47 -17.79
CA ILE A 114 10.71 -8.35 -18.42
C ILE A 114 9.32 -8.69 -18.95
N GLU A 115 8.91 -9.95 -18.93
CA GLU A 115 7.63 -10.41 -19.50
C GLU A 115 6.61 -10.77 -18.43
N GLU A 116 7.04 -11.33 -17.30
CA GLU A 116 6.17 -11.92 -16.30
C GLU A 116 5.15 -10.91 -15.73
N GLY A 117 5.59 -9.71 -15.40
CA GLY A 117 4.73 -8.69 -14.78
C GLY A 117 3.53 -8.33 -15.66
N TRP A 118 3.79 -8.00 -16.93
CA TRP A 118 2.74 -7.72 -17.88
C TRP A 118 1.89 -8.95 -18.21
N ARG A 119 2.50 -10.11 -18.41
CA ARG A 119 1.80 -11.36 -18.65
C ARG A 119 0.84 -11.68 -17.52
N THR A 120 1.25 -11.53 -16.27
CA THR A 120 0.41 -11.75 -15.09
C THR A 120 -0.78 -10.78 -15.04
N LEU A 121 -0.56 -9.49 -15.25
CA LEU A 121 -1.64 -8.50 -15.32
C LEU A 121 -2.64 -8.84 -16.43
N ARG A 122 -2.16 -9.16 -17.63
CA ARG A 122 -2.99 -9.44 -18.80
C ARG A 122 -3.74 -10.76 -18.68
N ASP A 123 -3.03 -11.87 -18.42
CA ASP A 123 -3.54 -13.23 -18.58
C ASP A 123 -4.22 -13.76 -17.31
N LYS A 124 -3.68 -13.42 -16.13
CA LYS A 124 -4.25 -13.88 -14.85
C LYS A 124 -5.30 -12.90 -14.31
N HIS A 125 -5.00 -11.60 -14.35
CA HIS A 125 -5.89 -10.58 -13.79
C HIS A 125 -6.84 -9.95 -14.81
N HIS A 126 -6.64 -10.22 -16.11
CA HIS A 126 -7.47 -9.66 -17.19
C HIS A 126 -7.63 -8.14 -17.05
N ILE A 127 -6.49 -7.45 -16.89
CA ILE A 127 -6.47 -6.01 -16.66
C ILE A 127 -7.08 -5.24 -17.83
N THR A 128 -7.77 -4.16 -17.52
CA THR A 128 -8.47 -3.32 -18.51
C THR A 128 -8.14 -1.84 -18.29
N PRO A 129 -8.43 -0.95 -19.25
CA PRO A 129 -8.28 0.51 -19.08
C PRO A 129 -9.16 1.13 -17.98
N LYS A 130 -10.03 0.36 -17.33
CA LYS A 130 -10.78 0.79 -16.14
C LYS A 130 -9.98 0.63 -14.84
N ASP A 131 -8.91 -0.15 -14.87
CA ASP A 131 -8.05 -0.44 -13.72
C ASP A 131 -6.88 0.55 -13.65
N ILE A 132 -6.14 0.56 -12.55
CA ILE A 132 -4.92 1.34 -12.38
C ILE A 132 -3.81 0.47 -11.79
N VAL A 133 -2.57 0.64 -12.30
CA VAL A 133 -1.38 -0.07 -11.80
C VAL A 133 -0.41 0.91 -11.17
N VAL A 134 0.13 0.59 -9.99
CA VAL A 134 1.18 1.36 -9.33
C VAL A 134 2.44 0.52 -9.25
N GLY A 135 3.45 0.87 -10.06
CA GLY A 135 4.76 0.23 -10.06
C GLY A 135 5.63 0.70 -8.89
N ILE A 136 6.20 -0.24 -8.13
CA ILE A 136 7.07 0.07 -6.99
C ILE A 136 8.49 -0.42 -7.27
N SER A 137 9.44 0.52 -7.36
CA SER A 137 10.86 0.22 -7.60
C SER A 137 11.73 1.31 -6.96
N ALA A 138 12.52 0.96 -5.95
CA ALA A 138 13.41 1.92 -5.28
C ALA A 138 14.36 2.61 -6.27
N SER A 139 14.97 1.84 -7.19
CA SER A 139 15.84 2.36 -8.24
C SER A 139 15.10 3.10 -9.36
N GLY A 140 13.82 2.80 -9.54
CA GLY A 140 13.00 3.27 -10.65
C GLY A 140 13.39 2.70 -12.02
N CYS A 141 14.15 1.60 -12.04
CA CYS A 141 14.64 1.00 -13.28
C CYS A 141 14.69 -0.53 -13.25
N THR A 142 14.17 -1.17 -12.21
CA THR A 142 14.05 -2.62 -12.14
C THR A 142 13.38 -3.15 -13.40
N PRO A 143 14.03 -4.05 -14.16
CA PRO A 143 13.55 -4.48 -15.48
C PRO A 143 12.11 -4.99 -15.45
N TYR A 144 11.77 -5.85 -14.49
CA TYR A 144 10.43 -6.37 -14.26
C TYR A 144 9.37 -5.26 -14.18
N VAL A 145 9.59 -4.25 -13.32
CA VAL A 145 8.62 -3.17 -13.07
C VAL A 145 8.55 -2.24 -14.28
N LEU A 146 9.72 -1.84 -14.80
CA LEU A 146 9.80 -0.90 -15.92
C LEU A 146 9.11 -1.44 -17.18
N ALA A 147 9.36 -2.70 -17.52
CA ALA A 147 8.74 -3.34 -18.69
C ALA A 147 7.21 -3.43 -18.54
N ALA A 148 6.72 -3.81 -17.36
CA ALA A 148 5.29 -3.86 -17.09
C ALA A 148 4.62 -2.49 -17.17
N MET A 149 5.24 -1.42 -16.61
CA MET A 149 4.69 -0.06 -16.71
C MET A 149 4.64 0.45 -18.15
N LYS A 150 5.70 0.17 -18.92
CA LYS A 150 5.72 0.48 -20.36
C LYS A 150 4.57 -0.21 -21.10
N ALA A 151 4.40 -1.50 -20.88
CA ALA A 151 3.31 -2.27 -21.48
C ALA A 151 1.92 -1.75 -21.05
N CYS A 152 1.74 -1.38 -19.79
CA CYS A 152 0.50 -0.76 -19.31
C CYS A 152 0.20 0.54 -20.09
N LYS A 153 1.17 1.45 -20.22
CA LYS A 153 1.03 2.69 -20.97
C LYS A 153 0.67 2.44 -22.44
N GLU A 154 1.35 1.50 -23.10
CA GLU A 154 1.08 1.12 -24.50
C GLU A 154 -0.33 0.54 -24.69
N ASN A 155 -0.92 -0.04 -23.67
CA ASN A 155 -2.27 -0.60 -23.70
C ASN A 155 -3.34 0.31 -23.07
N GLY A 156 -3.01 1.58 -22.78
CA GLY A 156 -3.94 2.56 -22.25
C GLY A 156 -4.42 2.29 -20.82
N ILE A 157 -3.64 1.54 -20.05
CA ILE A 157 -3.91 1.30 -18.62
C ILE A 157 -3.35 2.47 -17.82
N PRO A 158 -4.15 3.20 -17.02
CA PRO A 158 -3.66 4.24 -16.12
C PRO A 158 -2.56 3.72 -15.17
N CYS A 159 -1.47 4.48 -15.02
CA CYS A 159 -0.31 4.04 -14.27
C CYS A 159 0.21 5.09 -13.30
N GLY A 160 0.65 4.64 -12.11
CA GLY A 160 1.47 5.40 -11.20
C GLY A 160 2.79 4.69 -10.89
N SER A 161 3.72 5.40 -10.27
CA SER A 161 4.95 4.80 -9.77
C SER A 161 5.39 5.36 -8.42
N ILE A 162 6.10 4.52 -7.66
CA ILE A 162 6.77 4.88 -6.40
C ILE A 162 8.23 4.51 -6.54
N CYS A 163 9.12 5.51 -6.49
CA CYS A 163 10.56 5.28 -6.57
C CYS A 163 11.33 6.24 -5.65
N ASN A 164 12.66 5.96 -5.49
CA ASN A 164 13.50 6.70 -4.56
C ASN A 164 14.70 7.39 -5.24
N ASN A 165 14.61 7.60 -6.53
CA ASN A 165 15.61 8.31 -7.31
C ASN A 165 14.97 9.43 -8.14
N PRO A 166 15.61 10.60 -8.25
CA PRO A 166 15.10 11.68 -9.08
C PRO A 166 15.27 11.37 -10.58
N GLY A 167 14.29 11.73 -11.40
CA GLY A 167 14.34 11.52 -12.83
C GLY A 167 14.46 10.05 -13.22
N SER A 168 13.75 9.20 -12.50
CA SER A 168 13.79 7.75 -12.71
C SER A 168 13.19 7.34 -14.04
N PRO A 169 13.76 6.35 -14.75
CA PRO A 169 13.22 5.87 -16.04
C PRO A 169 11.75 5.46 -15.99
N ILE A 170 11.28 4.93 -14.86
CA ILE A 170 9.88 4.53 -14.69
C ILE A 170 8.93 5.73 -14.80
N SER A 171 9.37 6.92 -14.41
CA SER A 171 8.55 8.14 -14.43
C SER A 171 8.14 8.57 -15.85
N ASP A 172 8.90 8.16 -16.89
CA ASP A 172 8.57 8.44 -18.29
C ASP A 172 7.41 7.57 -18.82
N TYR A 173 7.09 6.49 -18.12
CA TYR A 173 6.09 5.51 -18.54
C TYR A 173 4.83 5.48 -17.68
N VAL A 174 4.64 6.46 -16.79
CA VAL A 174 3.47 6.54 -15.93
C VAL A 174 2.82 7.92 -15.98
N ASP A 175 1.55 7.99 -15.57
CA ASP A 175 0.78 9.24 -15.52
C ASP A 175 0.97 9.97 -14.19
N TYR A 176 1.26 9.20 -13.12
CA TYR A 176 1.34 9.69 -11.74
C TYR A 176 2.65 9.22 -11.06
N PRO A 177 3.81 9.81 -11.43
CA PRO A 177 5.07 9.47 -10.79
C PRO A 177 5.18 10.08 -9.38
N VAL A 178 5.68 9.31 -8.41
CA VAL A 178 6.03 9.76 -7.07
C VAL A 178 7.48 9.38 -6.78
N GLU A 179 8.36 10.39 -6.73
CA GLU A 179 9.80 10.24 -6.50
C GLU A 179 10.17 10.70 -5.09
N ILE A 180 10.30 9.77 -4.13
CA ILE A 180 10.58 10.04 -2.71
C ILE A 180 12.10 10.03 -2.50
N ILE A 181 12.72 11.19 -2.39
CA ILE A 181 14.18 11.34 -2.36
C ILE A 181 14.69 11.24 -0.91
N THR A 182 15.02 10.02 -0.48
CA THR A 182 15.50 9.74 0.89
C THR A 182 17.03 9.86 1.06
N GLY A 183 17.77 10.12 -0.02
CA GLY A 183 19.23 10.14 -0.02
C GLY A 183 19.87 8.73 -0.05
N PRO A 184 21.21 8.65 -0.01
CA PRO A 184 21.92 7.37 0.06
C PRO A 184 21.49 6.56 1.28
N GLU A 185 21.45 5.23 1.13
CA GLU A 185 21.08 4.35 2.24
C GLU A 185 22.15 4.30 3.34
N PHE A 186 21.76 3.93 4.57
CA PHE A 186 22.68 3.75 5.69
C PHE A 186 23.74 2.69 5.40
N ILE A 187 23.37 1.60 4.73
CA ILE A 187 24.29 0.65 4.10
C ILE A 187 24.16 0.85 2.60
N THR A 188 25.24 1.17 1.93
CA THR A 188 25.27 1.44 0.47
C THR A 188 24.47 0.40 -0.31
N GLY A 189 23.51 0.84 -1.12
CA GLY A 189 22.69 0.01 -1.98
C GLY A 189 21.59 -0.81 -1.26
N SER A 190 21.49 -0.73 0.07
CA SER A 190 20.51 -1.54 0.83
C SER A 190 19.12 -0.88 0.88
N THR A 191 18.41 -0.91 -0.24
CA THR A 191 17.12 -0.25 -0.44
C THR A 191 15.96 -0.79 0.40
N ARG A 192 16.17 -1.88 1.14
CA ARG A 192 15.20 -2.33 2.16
C ARG A 192 15.08 -1.37 3.36
N MET A 193 16.00 -0.40 3.51
CA MET A 193 16.05 0.55 4.63
C MET A 193 15.18 1.78 4.36
N LYS A 194 15.75 2.96 4.10
CA LYS A 194 14.95 4.21 3.92
C LYS A 194 13.99 4.13 2.75
N SER A 195 14.43 3.57 1.62
CA SER A 195 13.54 3.37 0.46
C SER A 195 12.36 2.48 0.82
N GLY A 196 12.60 1.30 1.40
CA GLY A 196 11.53 0.40 1.87
C GLY A 196 10.63 1.07 2.90
N THR A 197 11.18 1.79 3.88
CA THR A 197 10.40 2.53 4.88
C THR A 197 9.49 3.57 4.21
N SER A 198 10.00 4.33 3.24
CA SER A 198 9.20 5.33 2.51
C SER A 198 8.08 4.68 1.70
N GLN A 199 8.36 3.56 1.05
CA GLN A 199 7.37 2.80 0.28
C GLN A 199 6.25 2.26 1.19
N LYS A 200 6.60 1.73 2.37
CA LYS A 200 5.62 1.27 3.35
C LYS A 200 4.71 2.41 3.83
N LEU A 201 5.29 3.54 4.20
CA LEU A 201 4.51 4.70 4.62
C LEU A 201 3.57 5.19 3.51
N LEU A 202 4.03 5.17 2.26
CA LEU A 202 3.20 5.58 1.14
C LEU A 202 2.07 4.58 0.83
N CYS A 203 2.31 3.27 0.90
CA CYS A 203 1.25 2.26 0.77
C CYS A 203 0.14 2.50 1.81
N ASP A 204 0.51 2.73 3.09
CA ASP A 204 -0.45 3.06 4.15
C ASP A 204 -1.22 4.36 3.84
N MET A 205 -0.53 5.40 3.37
CA MET A 205 -1.18 6.68 3.02
C MET A 205 -2.18 6.51 1.89
N ILE A 206 -1.83 5.73 0.86
CA ILE A 206 -2.71 5.45 -0.29
C ILE A 206 -3.93 4.67 0.20
N SER A 207 -3.72 3.50 0.78
CA SER A 207 -4.82 2.60 1.16
C SER A 207 -5.74 3.23 2.20
N THR A 208 -5.19 3.80 3.27
CA THR A 208 -5.98 4.43 4.34
C THR A 208 -6.78 5.62 3.82
N THR A 209 -6.16 6.51 3.03
CA THR A 209 -6.86 7.68 2.48
C THR A 209 -8.04 7.25 1.62
N ILE A 210 -7.83 6.29 0.73
CA ILE A 210 -8.90 5.79 -0.16
C ILE A 210 -10.01 5.14 0.65
N MET A 211 -9.68 4.31 1.65
CA MET A 211 -10.70 3.68 2.50
C MET A 211 -11.49 4.70 3.30
N CYS A 212 -10.88 5.77 3.79
CA CYS A 212 -11.59 6.91 4.40
C CYS A 212 -12.55 7.57 3.39
N ARG A 213 -12.07 7.84 2.18
CA ARG A 213 -12.83 8.47 1.10
C ARG A 213 -14.00 7.61 0.61
N LEU A 214 -13.85 6.27 0.65
CA LEU A 214 -14.91 5.31 0.31
C LEU A 214 -15.94 5.09 1.45
N GLY A 215 -15.83 5.83 2.57
CA GLY A 215 -16.75 5.73 3.69
C GLY A 215 -16.61 4.46 4.53
N ARG A 216 -15.42 3.84 4.49
CA ARG A 216 -15.09 2.69 5.33
C ARG A 216 -14.71 3.08 6.75
N VAL A 217 -14.47 4.37 6.96
CA VAL A 217 -14.16 5.01 8.24
C VAL A 217 -15.19 6.09 8.52
N GLU A 218 -15.67 6.19 9.75
CA GLU A 218 -16.52 7.27 10.24
C GLU A 218 -15.92 7.88 11.50
N GLY A 219 -15.77 9.21 11.51
CA GLY A 219 -14.93 9.89 12.49
C GLY A 219 -13.48 9.38 12.36
N ASN A 220 -13.03 8.63 13.35
CA ASN A 220 -11.72 7.98 13.37
C ASN A 220 -11.81 6.44 13.53
N ARG A 221 -12.97 5.83 13.23
CA ARG A 221 -13.25 4.42 13.49
C ARG A 221 -13.57 3.66 12.22
N MET A 222 -12.99 2.48 12.10
CA MET A 222 -13.35 1.52 11.06
C MET A 222 -14.75 0.99 11.33
N VAL A 223 -15.68 1.20 10.40
CA VAL A 223 -17.10 0.82 10.58
C VAL A 223 -17.52 -0.37 9.72
N MET A 224 -16.64 -0.82 8.83
CA MET A 224 -16.89 -1.89 7.86
C MET A 224 -15.98 -3.10 8.04
N ALA A 225 -15.16 -3.14 9.11
CA ALA A 225 -14.21 -4.23 9.35
C ALA A 225 -14.90 -5.60 9.41
N ASN A 226 -14.25 -6.61 8.84
CA ASN A 226 -14.70 -8.00 8.89
C ASN A 226 -14.52 -8.59 10.30
N LEU A 227 -15.46 -9.42 10.75
CA LEU A 227 -15.45 -10.04 12.09
C LEU A 227 -14.45 -11.21 12.17
N ILE A 228 -13.17 -10.94 11.99
CA ILE A 228 -12.11 -11.96 11.86
C ILE A 228 -11.61 -12.51 13.21
N ASN A 229 -11.79 -11.75 14.31
CA ASN A 229 -11.36 -12.14 15.63
C ASN A 229 -12.11 -11.36 16.73
N ASN A 230 -11.96 -11.83 18.00
CA ASN A 230 -12.62 -11.23 19.14
C ASN A 230 -12.25 -9.75 19.39
N LYS A 231 -11.01 -9.35 19.08
CA LYS A 231 -10.56 -7.95 19.22
C LYS A 231 -11.36 -7.03 18.30
N VAL A 232 -11.62 -7.45 17.07
CA VAL A 232 -12.43 -6.67 16.13
C VAL A 232 -13.90 -6.63 16.56
N VAL A 233 -14.45 -7.77 16.99
CA VAL A 233 -15.81 -7.83 17.53
C VAL A 233 -15.96 -6.87 18.71
N ASP A 234 -15.09 -6.93 19.72
CA ASP A 234 -15.10 -6.03 20.88
C ASP A 234 -15.05 -4.55 20.47
N ARG A 235 -14.14 -4.20 19.54
CA ARG A 235 -14.02 -2.82 19.02
C ARG A 235 -15.30 -2.30 18.40
N LEU A 236 -15.93 -3.10 17.53
CA LEU A 236 -17.18 -2.73 16.88
C LEU A 236 -18.34 -2.67 17.88
N THR A 237 -18.36 -3.58 18.85
CA THR A 237 -19.36 -3.59 19.93
C THR A 237 -19.25 -2.31 20.77
N ARG A 238 -18.05 -1.93 21.23
CA ARG A 238 -17.87 -0.65 21.95
C ARG A 238 -18.31 0.56 21.13
N THR A 239 -17.99 0.57 19.84
CA THR A 239 -18.44 1.64 18.95
C THR A 239 -19.98 1.70 18.86
N MET A 240 -20.64 0.55 18.81
CA MET A 240 -22.10 0.48 18.77
C MET A 240 -22.74 0.96 20.08
N VAL A 241 -22.19 0.55 21.25
CA VAL A 241 -22.63 1.01 22.58
C VAL A 241 -22.49 2.54 22.71
N GLU A 242 -21.35 3.11 22.32
CA GLU A 242 -21.12 4.56 22.36
C GLU A 242 -22.11 5.34 21.50
N ARG A 243 -22.52 4.77 20.35
CA ARG A 243 -23.51 5.39 19.46
C ARG A 243 -24.95 5.20 19.92
N ASN A 244 -25.19 4.21 20.80
CA ASN A 244 -26.51 3.84 21.31
C ASN A 244 -26.45 3.65 22.83
N PRO A 245 -26.38 4.74 23.63
CA PRO A 245 -26.16 4.65 25.09
C PRO A 245 -27.22 3.86 25.88
N GLY A 246 -28.36 3.58 25.27
CA GLY A 246 -29.45 2.78 25.93
C GLY A 246 -29.30 1.27 25.70
N LEU A 247 -28.34 0.80 24.93
CA LEU A 247 -28.14 -0.63 24.65
C LEU A 247 -27.02 -1.21 25.50
N SER A 248 -27.20 -2.46 25.99
CA SER A 248 -26.13 -3.16 26.69
C SER A 248 -25.04 -3.66 25.75
N TYR A 249 -23.85 -3.89 26.28
CA TYR A 249 -22.71 -4.43 25.53
C TYR A 249 -23.06 -5.80 24.93
N GLU A 250 -23.66 -6.69 25.73
CA GLU A 250 -24.02 -8.05 25.32
C GLU A 250 -25.01 -8.06 24.18
N PHE A 251 -26.03 -7.19 24.24
CA PHE A 251 -27.00 -7.02 23.16
C PHE A 251 -26.33 -6.51 21.87
N CYS A 252 -25.47 -5.50 21.98
CA CYS A 252 -24.74 -4.97 20.84
C CYS A 252 -23.81 -6.03 20.23
N GLU A 253 -23.11 -6.82 21.05
CA GLU A 253 -22.25 -7.89 20.58
C GLU A 253 -23.04 -8.98 19.84
N GLU A 254 -24.18 -9.39 20.39
CA GLU A 254 -25.05 -10.37 19.74
C GLU A 254 -25.53 -9.90 18.35
N ILE A 255 -26.02 -8.67 18.27
CA ILE A 255 -26.49 -8.10 17.00
C ILE A 255 -25.36 -7.98 15.97
N ILE A 256 -24.17 -7.51 16.38
CA ILE A 256 -23.01 -7.42 15.49
C ILE A 256 -22.62 -8.79 14.94
N LYS A 257 -22.54 -9.81 15.79
CA LYS A 257 -22.24 -11.18 15.37
C LYS A 257 -23.33 -11.75 14.45
N LYS A 258 -24.61 -11.50 14.77
CA LYS A 258 -25.76 -11.95 13.99
C LYS A 258 -25.80 -11.31 12.58
N THR A 259 -25.49 -10.04 12.48
CA THR A 259 -25.61 -9.28 11.22
C THR A 259 -24.30 -9.27 10.40
N GLY A 260 -23.18 -9.62 11.03
CA GLY A 260 -21.88 -9.69 10.37
C GLY A 260 -21.15 -8.34 10.26
N GLY A 261 -21.42 -7.38 11.17
CA GLY A 261 -20.67 -6.12 11.26
C GLY A 261 -21.49 -4.94 11.77
N LEU A 262 -20.79 -3.85 12.13
CA LEU A 262 -21.38 -2.68 12.78
C LEU A 262 -22.46 -2.00 11.91
N LYS A 263 -22.16 -1.72 10.65
CA LYS A 263 -23.11 -1.04 9.75
C LYS A 263 -24.39 -1.84 9.52
N LYS A 264 -24.24 -3.15 9.33
CA LYS A 264 -25.38 -4.06 9.18
C LYS A 264 -26.21 -4.13 10.48
N ALA A 265 -25.54 -4.07 11.64
CA ALA A 265 -26.18 -4.04 12.95
C ALA A 265 -26.98 -2.75 13.15
N GLU A 266 -26.41 -1.58 12.82
CA GLU A 266 -27.08 -0.29 12.89
C GLU A 266 -28.30 -0.22 11.94
N GLU A 267 -28.18 -0.79 10.75
CA GLU A 267 -29.28 -0.87 9.79
C GLU A 267 -30.41 -1.81 10.30
N TYR A 268 -30.04 -2.94 10.87
CA TYR A 268 -30.99 -3.87 11.48
C TYR A 268 -31.80 -3.19 12.58
N LEU A 269 -31.18 -2.44 13.50
CA LEU A 269 -31.89 -1.69 14.55
C LEU A 269 -32.83 -0.64 13.99
N ARG A 270 -32.38 0.14 13.01
CA ARG A 270 -33.22 1.15 12.37
C ARG A 270 -34.52 0.58 11.75
N ARG A 271 -34.41 -0.61 11.16
CA ARG A 271 -35.60 -1.30 10.59
C ARG A 271 -36.54 -1.81 11.67
N GLN A 272 -36.04 -2.25 12.82
CA GLN A 272 -36.86 -2.69 13.95
C GLN A 272 -37.65 -1.52 14.57
N ASP A 273 -37.04 -0.34 14.67
CA ASP A 273 -37.68 0.86 15.22
C ASP A 273 -38.72 1.46 14.26
N ALA A 274 -38.49 1.32 12.95
CA ALA A 274 -39.46 1.79 11.93
C ALA A 274 -40.72 0.90 11.82
N THR A 275 -40.71 -0.28 12.45
CA THR A 275 -41.84 -1.24 12.46
C THR A 275 -42.67 -1.19 13.76
N LYS A 276 -42.26 -0.35 14.72
CA LYS A 276 -42.98 -0.05 15.95
C LYS A 276 -43.79 1.27 15.80
#